data_1f8a79959f9447aa5aaa0e4f8660b10c
#
_entry.id   1f8a79959f9447aa5aaa0e4f8660b10c
#
_cell.length_a   1.000
_cell.length_b   1.000
_cell.length_c   1.000
_cell.angle_alpha   90.00
_cell.angle_beta   90.00
_cell.angle_gamma   90.00
#
_symmetry.space_group_name_H-M   'P 1'
#
loop_
_entity.id
_entity.type
_entity.pdbx_description
1 polymer ?
#
loop_
_entity_poly.entity_id
_entity_poly.type
_entity_poly.pdbx_seq_one_letter_code
_entity_poly.pdbx_strand_id
1 'polypeptide(L)'
;MMKCCIYPNLKQGTDHTSNPYIKDFIAALNASGKAQVVNASHKNPLISLLARKNWGKVYIFNWFESIPDYKYGPLQAIIACLLILWLKLSGRKVVWVLHNRRPHTVGYEGLKRFLARFISRRADLILTHSLEGVDLVKERYPYAAGKVLFLHHPTRNRLSLVPADTAKKYDLLIWGTVTPYKGVREFLDFVQRRSLQLRICVVGKCPSDALRHQLERYASPYVTQIFKGVSFEELAVYMAQSHFVLAPYAPQSILSSGMLMDSLSFGAKVIGPSVGSFNDYSHEKLLKVYTFRELEEIPGLVSRFKEEPVVWEDYRKFLDDNGWNFFASRLMERLQQL
;
A
#
# COMPACT_ATOMS: atom_id res chain seq x y z
N MET A 1 25.71 -8.99 -11.02
CA MET A 1 24.60 -8.40 -10.24
C MET A 1 24.07 -7.18 -10.98
N MET A 2 22.75 -7.12 -11.23
CA MET A 2 22.11 -6.03 -11.96
C MET A 2 22.02 -4.77 -11.08
N LYS A 3 22.57 -3.63 -11.54
CA LYS A 3 22.43 -2.35 -10.83
C LYS A 3 21.04 -1.75 -11.09
N CYS A 4 20.28 -1.50 -10.02
CA CYS A 4 18.95 -0.92 -10.05
C CYS A 4 18.93 0.44 -9.34
N CYS A 5 18.10 1.36 -9.84
CA CYS A 5 17.75 2.62 -9.16
C CYS A 5 16.28 2.60 -8.80
N ILE A 6 15.93 3.16 -7.65
CA ILE A 6 14.53 3.25 -7.18
C ILE A 6 14.14 4.70 -6.93
N TYR A 7 12.89 5.05 -7.29
CA TYR A 7 12.28 6.33 -6.98
C TYR A 7 10.89 6.11 -6.35
N PRO A 8 10.54 6.81 -5.27
CA PRO A 8 11.47 7.54 -4.41
C PRO A 8 12.42 6.55 -3.69
N ASN A 9 13.61 7.02 -3.34
CA ASN A 9 14.51 6.29 -2.44
C ASN A 9 14.26 6.68 -0.98
N LEU A 10 15.01 6.09 -0.05
CA LEU A 10 14.95 6.46 1.37
C LEU A 10 15.52 7.86 1.56
N LYS A 11 14.81 8.72 2.29
CA LYS A 11 15.29 10.06 2.62
C LYS A 11 16.29 9.98 3.77
N GLN A 12 17.51 10.53 3.58
CA GLN A 12 18.50 10.61 4.66
C GLN A 12 18.00 11.46 5.83
N GLY A 13 18.21 11.01 7.05
CA GLY A 13 17.90 11.75 8.27
C GLY A 13 16.42 11.77 8.66
N THR A 14 15.57 10.96 8.03
CA THR A 14 14.17 10.78 8.45
C THR A 14 13.96 9.41 9.09
N ASP A 15 13.16 9.40 10.15
CA ASP A 15 12.66 8.16 10.72
C ASP A 15 11.64 7.54 9.73
N HIS A 16 11.94 6.33 9.24
CA HIS A 16 11.19 5.64 8.20
C HIS A 16 9.99 4.85 8.76
N THR A 17 9.38 5.33 9.83
CA THR A 17 8.29 4.61 10.53
C THR A 17 6.95 4.62 9.78
N SER A 18 6.78 5.44 8.73
CA SER A 18 5.45 5.69 8.14
C SER A 18 5.07 4.79 6.95
N ASN A 19 6.03 4.27 6.18
CA ASN A 19 5.76 3.35 5.07
C ASN A 19 6.98 2.46 4.80
N PRO A 20 6.99 1.21 5.27
CA PRO A 20 8.13 0.31 5.13
C PRO A 20 8.35 -0.18 3.69
N TYR A 21 7.38 0.00 2.77
CA TYR A 21 7.40 -0.59 1.44
C TYR A 21 8.71 -0.34 0.67
N ILE A 22 9.16 0.92 0.56
CA ILE A 22 10.40 1.25 -0.17
C ILE A 22 11.64 0.64 0.51
N LYS A 23 11.68 0.68 1.84
CA LYS A 23 12.77 0.08 2.64
C LYS A 23 12.85 -1.42 2.40
N ASP A 24 11.71 -2.10 2.51
CA ASP A 24 11.63 -3.55 2.35
C ASP A 24 11.86 -3.98 0.89
N PHE A 25 11.40 -3.18 -0.08
CA PHE A 25 11.67 -3.39 -1.50
C PHE A 25 13.18 -3.35 -1.81
N ILE A 26 13.87 -2.30 -1.32
CA ILE A 26 15.33 -2.17 -1.47
C ILE A 26 16.04 -3.36 -0.82
N ALA A 27 15.64 -3.71 0.41
CA ALA A 27 16.24 -4.83 1.14
C ALA A 27 16.05 -6.17 0.39
N ALA A 28 14.84 -6.42 -0.13
CA ALA A 28 14.52 -7.65 -0.87
C ALA A 28 15.31 -7.77 -2.18
N LEU A 29 15.42 -6.67 -2.96
CA LEU A 29 16.23 -6.67 -4.17
C LEU A 29 17.71 -6.96 -3.87
N ASN A 30 18.27 -6.31 -2.85
CA ASN A 30 19.66 -6.52 -2.46
C ASN A 30 19.89 -7.96 -1.92
N ALA A 31 18.96 -8.48 -1.12
CA ALA A 31 19.05 -9.83 -0.56
C ALA A 31 18.91 -10.93 -1.62
N SER A 32 18.31 -10.64 -2.78
CA SER A 32 18.15 -11.60 -3.88
C SER A 32 19.48 -12.13 -4.46
N GLY A 33 20.59 -11.44 -4.20
CA GLY A 33 21.90 -11.71 -4.81
C GLY A 33 21.97 -11.41 -6.32
N LYS A 34 20.84 -11.13 -6.97
CA LYS A 34 20.71 -10.87 -8.41
C LYS A 34 20.74 -9.38 -8.75
N ALA A 35 20.37 -8.50 -7.79
CA ALA A 35 20.30 -7.05 -7.96
C ALA A 35 21.06 -6.31 -6.86
N GLN A 36 21.43 -5.06 -7.16
CA GLN A 36 21.97 -4.08 -6.22
C GLN A 36 21.28 -2.74 -6.43
N VAL A 37 20.62 -2.21 -5.41
CA VAL A 37 20.06 -0.86 -5.46
C VAL A 37 21.16 0.15 -5.13
N VAL A 38 21.56 0.94 -6.14
CA VAL A 38 22.74 1.84 -6.05
C VAL A 38 22.42 3.22 -5.51
N ASN A 39 21.13 3.60 -5.43
CA ASN A 39 20.66 4.89 -4.90
C ASN A 39 19.76 4.75 -3.68
N ALA A 40 20.02 3.77 -2.81
CA ALA A 40 19.11 3.40 -1.71
C ALA A 40 18.71 4.57 -0.80
N SER A 41 19.60 5.55 -0.56
CA SER A 41 19.31 6.72 0.27
C SER A 41 19.94 8.01 -0.28
N HIS A 42 19.14 9.11 -0.31
CA HIS A 42 19.59 10.43 -0.75
C HIS A 42 18.69 11.54 -0.20
N LYS A 43 19.22 12.77 -0.07
CA LYS A 43 18.45 13.95 0.38
C LYS A 43 17.33 14.32 -0.61
N ASN A 44 17.58 14.18 -1.91
CA ASN A 44 16.58 14.42 -2.96
C ASN A 44 16.48 13.18 -3.87
N PRO A 45 15.34 12.48 -3.89
CA PRO A 45 15.16 11.24 -4.67
C PRO A 45 15.38 11.42 -6.17
N LEU A 46 14.91 12.51 -6.77
CA LEU A 46 15.04 12.74 -8.21
C LEU A 46 16.49 13.06 -8.60
N ILE A 47 17.16 13.90 -7.83
CA ILE A 47 18.59 14.22 -8.07
C ILE A 47 19.47 12.96 -7.93
N SER A 48 19.11 12.05 -7.06
CA SER A 48 19.86 10.79 -6.88
C SER A 48 19.93 9.97 -8.16
N LEU A 49 18.92 10.04 -9.02
CA LEU A 49 18.85 9.31 -10.28
C LEU A 49 19.78 9.90 -11.36
N LEU A 50 20.12 11.19 -11.25
CA LEU A 50 20.99 11.91 -12.18
C LEU A 50 22.48 11.72 -11.84
N ALA A 51 22.79 11.38 -10.59
CA ALA A 51 24.17 11.24 -10.15
C ALA A 51 24.87 10.05 -10.86
N ARG A 52 25.94 10.33 -11.62
CA ARG A 52 26.66 9.34 -12.44
C ARG A 52 27.08 8.08 -11.66
N LYS A 53 27.48 8.21 -10.40
CA LYS A 53 27.82 7.09 -9.50
C LYS A 53 26.67 6.12 -9.24
N ASN A 54 25.42 6.60 -9.40
CA ASN A 54 24.20 5.84 -9.17
C ASN A 54 23.61 5.26 -10.47
N TRP A 55 24.32 5.30 -11.59
CA TRP A 55 23.73 4.82 -12.83
C TRP A 55 23.58 3.31 -12.83
N GLY A 56 22.34 2.87 -13.03
CA GLY A 56 21.93 1.47 -13.11
C GLY A 56 21.46 1.07 -14.51
N LYS A 57 21.20 -0.22 -14.67
CA LYS A 57 20.58 -0.79 -15.89
C LYS A 57 19.06 -0.62 -15.86
N VAL A 58 18.45 -0.68 -14.67
CA VAL A 58 16.99 -0.64 -14.44
C VAL A 58 16.65 0.50 -13.49
N TYR A 59 15.60 1.24 -13.81
CA TYR A 59 15.05 2.35 -13.02
C TYR A 59 13.61 2.05 -12.66
N ILE A 60 13.30 1.94 -11.37
CA ILE A 60 11.98 1.57 -10.83
C ILE A 60 11.34 2.82 -10.24
N PHE A 61 10.20 3.23 -10.80
CA PHE A 61 9.46 4.41 -10.40
C PHE A 61 8.17 4.02 -9.67
N ASN A 62 8.08 4.35 -8.39
CA ASN A 62 6.86 4.27 -7.60
C ASN A 62 6.22 5.66 -7.54
N TRP A 63 4.88 5.74 -7.59
CA TRP A 63 4.11 7.01 -7.50
C TRP A 63 4.62 8.11 -8.42
N PHE A 64 5.05 7.77 -9.63
CA PHE A 64 5.58 8.73 -10.62
C PHE A 64 4.57 9.84 -10.94
N GLU A 65 3.31 9.48 -11.03
CA GLU A 65 2.19 10.39 -11.28
C GLU A 65 1.96 11.41 -10.15
N SER A 66 2.47 11.13 -8.94
CA SER A 66 2.33 12.01 -7.78
C SER A 66 3.46 13.03 -7.62
N ILE A 67 4.44 13.07 -8.52
CA ILE A 67 5.53 14.05 -8.52
C ILE A 67 5.03 15.51 -8.40
N PRO A 68 3.92 15.93 -9.05
CA PRO A 68 3.41 17.29 -8.92
C PRO A 68 3.02 17.72 -7.51
N ASP A 69 2.79 16.77 -6.60
CA ASP A 69 2.36 17.07 -5.21
C ASP A 69 3.53 17.48 -4.29
N TYR A 70 4.77 17.31 -4.75
CA TYR A 70 5.95 17.73 -3.98
C TYR A 70 6.30 19.22 -4.20
N LYS A 71 7.14 19.75 -3.31
CA LYS A 71 7.66 21.12 -3.45
C LYS A 71 8.30 21.28 -4.85
N TYR A 72 7.94 22.33 -5.58
CA TYR A 72 8.33 22.55 -7.00
C TYR A 72 7.89 21.38 -7.92
N GLY A 73 6.79 20.74 -7.63
CA GLY A 73 6.31 19.54 -8.33
C GLY A 73 6.24 19.65 -9.86
N PRO A 74 5.65 20.72 -10.44
CA PRO A 74 5.62 20.87 -11.90
C PRO A 74 7.02 20.90 -12.55
N LEU A 75 7.99 21.58 -11.93
CA LEU A 75 9.38 21.58 -12.40
C LEU A 75 10.02 20.20 -12.27
N GLN A 76 9.80 19.52 -11.12
CA GLN A 76 10.27 18.15 -10.93
C GLN A 76 9.65 17.18 -11.96
N ALA A 77 8.40 17.38 -12.34
CA ALA A 77 7.73 16.58 -13.37
C ALA A 77 8.41 16.73 -14.75
N ILE A 78 8.80 17.95 -15.13
CA ILE A 78 9.56 18.22 -16.37
C ILE A 78 10.90 17.47 -16.33
N ILE A 79 11.66 17.64 -15.24
CA ILE A 79 12.96 16.97 -15.06
C ILE A 79 12.81 15.46 -15.12
N ALA A 80 11.77 14.89 -14.48
CA ALA A 80 11.50 13.47 -14.48
C ALA A 80 11.15 12.94 -15.88
N CYS A 81 10.39 13.71 -16.69
CA CYS A 81 10.12 13.36 -18.07
C CYS A 81 11.38 13.35 -18.93
N LEU A 82 12.22 14.38 -18.82
CA LEU A 82 13.51 14.45 -19.51
C LEU A 82 14.44 13.31 -19.13
N LEU A 83 14.49 12.98 -17.82
CA LEU A 83 15.24 11.84 -17.32
C LEU A 83 14.76 10.52 -17.97
N ILE A 84 13.46 10.26 -18.02
CA ILE A 84 12.92 9.04 -18.66
C ILE A 84 13.29 8.99 -20.14
N LEU A 85 13.20 10.10 -20.87
CA LEU A 85 13.62 10.15 -22.28
C LEU A 85 15.10 9.79 -22.42
N TRP A 86 15.96 10.39 -21.59
CA TRP A 86 17.39 10.08 -21.58
C TRP A 86 17.67 8.61 -21.24
N LEU A 87 16.95 8.03 -20.24
CA LEU A 87 17.08 6.62 -19.89
C LEU A 87 16.75 5.72 -21.09
N LYS A 88 15.70 6.03 -21.82
CA LYS A 88 15.31 5.25 -23.01
C LYS A 88 16.32 5.39 -24.13
N LEU A 89 16.81 6.59 -24.42
CA LEU A 89 17.87 6.84 -25.42
C LEU A 89 19.17 6.13 -25.07
N SER A 90 19.48 5.98 -23.79
CA SER A 90 20.68 5.28 -23.30
C SER A 90 20.48 3.77 -23.10
N GLY A 91 19.39 3.18 -23.60
CA GLY A 91 19.13 1.74 -23.55
C GLY A 91 18.78 1.18 -22.16
N ARG A 92 18.51 2.07 -21.19
CA ARG A 92 18.13 1.66 -19.84
C ARG A 92 16.67 1.26 -19.74
N LYS A 93 16.36 0.37 -18.82
CA LYS A 93 15.02 -0.14 -18.62
C LYS A 93 14.27 0.67 -17.56
N VAL A 94 13.02 0.96 -17.85
CA VAL A 94 12.11 1.72 -16.99
C VAL A 94 10.98 0.80 -16.51
N VAL A 95 10.83 0.70 -15.19
CA VAL A 95 9.73 0.00 -14.53
C VAL A 95 8.84 1.03 -13.86
N TRP A 96 7.56 0.96 -14.12
CA TRP A 96 6.56 1.75 -13.41
C TRP A 96 5.76 0.85 -12.45
N VAL A 97 5.71 1.22 -11.18
CA VAL A 97 4.89 0.53 -10.18
C VAL A 97 3.58 1.31 -10.02
N LEU A 98 2.49 0.73 -10.49
CA LEU A 98 1.15 1.29 -10.44
C LEU A 98 0.48 0.91 -9.12
N HIS A 99 0.47 1.84 -8.16
CA HIS A 99 -0.10 1.64 -6.83
C HIS A 99 -1.56 2.05 -6.70
N ASN A 100 -2.00 3.07 -7.45
CA ASN A 100 -3.29 3.71 -7.25
C ASN A 100 -4.05 3.90 -8.57
N ARG A 101 -5.39 3.80 -8.50
CA ARG A 101 -6.26 4.13 -9.64
C ARG A 101 -6.24 5.62 -9.95
N ARG A 102 -6.16 6.46 -8.91
CA ARG A 102 -5.99 7.92 -8.95
C ARG A 102 -5.09 8.35 -7.80
N PRO A 103 -4.29 9.39 -7.95
CA PRO A 103 -3.57 10.00 -6.83
C PRO A 103 -4.53 10.42 -5.71
N HIS A 104 -4.10 10.27 -4.45
CA HIS A 104 -4.95 10.59 -3.28
C HIS A 104 -5.06 12.09 -3.00
N THR A 105 -4.20 12.89 -3.61
CA THR A 105 -4.13 14.34 -3.40
C THR A 105 -4.91 15.10 -4.47
N VAL A 106 -5.62 16.14 -4.06
CA VAL A 106 -6.31 17.06 -4.97
C VAL A 106 -5.31 18.06 -5.56
N GLY A 107 -5.47 18.39 -6.82
CA GLY A 107 -4.62 19.34 -7.55
C GLY A 107 -3.76 18.70 -8.64
N TYR A 108 -3.40 19.51 -9.63
CA TYR A 108 -2.60 19.12 -10.78
C TYR A 108 -3.15 17.92 -11.59
N GLU A 109 -4.46 17.68 -11.60
CA GLU A 109 -5.10 16.49 -12.18
C GLU A 109 -4.71 16.26 -13.66
N GLY A 110 -4.62 17.34 -14.44
CA GLY A 110 -4.19 17.28 -15.84
C GLY A 110 -2.75 16.79 -15.98
N LEU A 111 -1.84 17.33 -15.15
CA LEU A 111 -0.42 16.97 -15.16
C LEU A 111 -0.21 15.53 -14.64
N LYS A 112 -0.92 15.12 -13.59
CA LYS A 112 -0.87 13.73 -13.08
C LYS A 112 -1.32 12.72 -14.14
N ARG A 113 -2.43 13.00 -14.85
CA ARG A 113 -2.89 12.17 -15.97
C ARG A 113 -1.89 12.12 -17.11
N PHE A 114 -1.29 13.27 -17.44
CA PHE A 114 -0.22 13.34 -18.44
C PHE A 114 0.96 12.47 -18.04
N LEU A 115 1.45 12.56 -16.79
CA LEU A 115 2.59 11.78 -16.29
C LEU A 115 2.31 10.28 -16.31
N ALA A 116 1.13 9.84 -15.88
CA ALA A 116 0.72 8.44 -15.94
C ALA A 116 0.71 7.92 -17.39
N ARG A 117 0.15 8.70 -18.34
CA ARG A 117 0.17 8.37 -19.76
C ARG A 117 1.56 8.42 -20.38
N PHE A 118 2.41 9.33 -19.92
CA PHE A 118 3.78 9.47 -20.37
C PHE A 118 4.62 8.26 -19.96
N ILE A 119 4.59 7.87 -18.67
CA ILE A 119 5.38 6.73 -18.18
C ILE A 119 4.85 5.39 -18.72
N SER A 120 3.52 5.20 -18.84
CA SER A 120 2.95 3.96 -19.37
C SER A 120 3.41 3.65 -20.79
N ARG A 121 3.65 4.68 -21.62
CA ARG A 121 4.18 4.50 -22.99
C ARG A 121 5.65 4.08 -22.98
N ARG A 122 6.43 4.55 -22.03
CA ARG A 122 7.89 4.42 -21.99
C ARG A 122 8.41 3.33 -21.07
N ALA A 123 7.59 2.88 -20.14
CA ALA A 123 7.92 1.74 -19.30
C ALA A 123 8.15 0.48 -20.13
N ASP A 124 9.17 -0.28 -19.78
CA ASP A 124 9.44 -1.61 -20.30
C ASP A 124 8.62 -2.66 -19.52
N LEU A 125 8.30 -2.36 -18.26
CA LEU A 125 7.47 -3.17 -17.37
C LEU A 125 6.57 -2.27 -16.53
N ILE A 126 5.32 -2.66 -16.37
CA ILE A 126 4.36 -2.07 -15.43
C ILE A 126 4.07 -3.11 -14.36
N LEU A 127 4.47 -2.86 -13.13
CA LEU A 127 4.19 -3.70 -11.99
C LEU A 127 2.93 -3.20 -11.27
N THR A 128 2.01 -4.07 -10.95
CA THR A 128 0.83 -3.74 -10.14
C THR A 128 0.58 -4.81 -9.08
N HIS A 129 -0.08 -4.41 -7.99
CA HIS A 129 -0.39 -5.27 -6.85
C HIS A 129 -1.88 -5.62 -6.74
N SER A 130 -2.65 -5.43 -7.84
CA SER A 130 -4.04 -5.88 -7.94
C SER A 130 -4.37 -6.31 -9.36
N LEU A 131 -5.28 -7.26 -9.50
CA LEU A 131 -5.82 -7.68 -10.81
C LEU A 131 -6.59 -6.53 -11.47
N GLU A 132 -7.30 -5.73 -10.67
CA GLU A 132 -7.95 -4.51 -11.16
C GLU A 132 -6.93 -3.51 -11.76
N GLY A 133 -5.69 -3.47 -11.25
CA GLY A 133 -4.60 -2.70 -11.83
C GLY A 133 -4.20 -3.21 -13.21
N VAL A 134 -4.24 -4.52 -13.43
CA VAL A 134 -4.01 -5.13 -14.77
C VAL A 134 -5.10 -4.69 -15.74
N ASP A 135 -6.37 -4.75 -15.33
CA ASP A 135 -7.50 -4.36 -16.17
C ASP A 135 -7.52 -2.86 -16.44
N LEU A 136 -7.16 -2.05 -15.45
CA LEU A 136 -6.98 -0.61 -15.61
C LEU A 136 -5.95 -0.26 -16.69
N VAL A 137 -4.83 -0.99 -16.74
CA VAL A 137 -3.81 -0.79 -17.78
C VAL A 137 -4.34 -1.21 -19.15
N LYS A 138 -5.02 -2.35 -19.25
CA LYS A 138 -5.63 -2.80 -20.52
C LYS A 138 -6.65 -1.78 -21.04
N GLU A 139 -7.48 -1.23 -20.16
CA GLU A 139 -8.52 -0.26 -20.50
C GLU A 139 -7.94 1.11 -20.90
N ARG A 140 -7.09 1.69 -20.03
CA ARG A 140 -6.60 3.08 -20.20
C ARG A 140 -5.35 3.20 -21.07
N TYR A 141 -4.55 2.13 -21.13
CA TYR A 141 -3.26 2.09 -21.82
C TYR A 141 -3.12 0.80 -22.64
N PRO A 142 -4.02 0.50 -23.61
CA PRO A 142 -4.04 -0.80 -24.32
C PRO A 142 -2.71 -1.11 -25.02
N TYR A 143 -1.96 -0.10 -25.45
CA TYR A 143 -0.61 -0.24 -26.00
C TYR A 143 0.42 -0.78 -24.97
N ALA A 144 0.11 -0.78 -23.69
CA ALA A 144 0.97 -1.26 -22.62
C ALA A 144 0.50 -2.58 -21.99
N ALA A 145 -0.60 -3.17 -22.47
CA ALA A 145 -1.20 -4.37 -21.89
C ALA A 145 -0.21 -5.56 -21.80
N GLY A 146 0.65 -5.75 -22.81
CA GLY A 146 1.67 -6.82 -22.82
C GLY A 146 2.86 -6.59 -21.88
N LYS A 147 2.93 -5.43 -21.23
CA LYS A 147 4.04 -5.07 -20.32
C LYS A 147 3.67 -5.19 -18.83
N VAL A 148 2.48 -5.67 -18.50
CA VAL A 148 1.99 -5.72 -17.12
C VAL A 148 2.45 -6.99 -16.42
N LEU A 149 2.96 -6.83 -15.20
CA LEU A 149 3.24 -7.90 -14.26
C LEU A 149 2.38 -7.70 -13.02
N PHE A 150 1.55 -8.66 -12.69
CA PHE A 150 0.86 -8.72 -11.41
C PHE A 150 1.69 -9.52 -10.41
N LEU A 151 1.94 -8.94 -9.26
CA LEU A 151 2.47 -9.62 -8.08
C LEU A 151 1.71 -9.09 -6.87
N HIS A 152 1.29 -9.96 -5.97
CA HIS A 152 0.71 -9.55 -4.70
C HIS A 152 1.60 -8.52 -3.98
N HIS A 153 0.99 -7.57 -3.27
CA HIS A 153 1.76 -6.63 -2.47
C HIS A 153 2.50 -7.39 -1.36
N PRO A 154 3.83 -7.42 -1.38
CA PRO A 154 4.57 -8.23 -0.42
C PRO A 154 4.52 -7.63 0.99
N THR A 155 4.60 -8.48 2.01
CA THR A 155 4.74 -8.09 3.40
C THR A 155 5.66 -9.06 4.14
N ARG A 156 5.97 -8.75 5.40
CA ARG A 156 6.71 -9.64 6.29
C ARG A 156 5.72 -10.52 7.05
N ASN A 157 6.08 -11.77 7.32
CA ASN A 157 5.34 -12.62 8.23
C ASN A 157 5.53 -12.11 9.68
N ARG A 158 4.45 -11.73 10.35
CA ARG A 158 4.41 -11.22 11.73
C ARG A 158 3.51 -12.04 12.65
N LEU A 159 3.16 -13.25 12.22
CA LEU A 159 2.29 -14.13 13.02
C LEU A 159 2.84 -14.38 14.42
N SER A 160 4.17 -14.48 14.55
CA SER A 160 4.84 -14.69 15.84
C SER A 160 4.76 -13.52 16.82
N LEU A 161 4.39 -12.32 16.36
CA LEU A 161 4.22 -11.15 17.23
C LEU A 161 2.85 -11.14 17.92
N VAL A 162 1.89 -11.92 17.43
CA VAL A 162 0.51 -11.90 17.94
C VAL A 162 0.45 -12.73 19.23
N PRO A 163 0.12 -12.11 20.38
CA PRO A 163 0.03 -12.84 21.63
C PRO A 163 -1.12 -13.85 21.59
N ALA A 164 -0.84 -15.06 22.10
CA ALA A 164 -1.84 -16.10 22.25
C ALA A 164 -2.85 -15.74 23.37
N ASP A 165 -4.01 -16.39 23.36
CA ASP A 165 -5.03 -16.35 24.40
C ASP A 165 -5.48 -14.94 24.83
N THR A 166 -5.49 -14.01 23.89
CA THR A 166 -5.90 -12.63 24.15
C THR A 166 -7.42 -12.47 24.04
N ALA A 167 -8.05 -12.00 25.10
CA ALA A 167 -9.49 -11.71 25.10
C ALA A 167 -9.86 -10.62 24.10
N LYS A 168 -10.92 -10.84 23.33
CA LYS A 168 -11.44 -9.88 22.34
C LYS A 168 -12.14 -8.71 23.04
N LYS A 169 -11.59 -7.51 22.86
CA LYS A 169 -12.11 -6.24 23.38
C LYS A 169 -12.90 -5.45 22.35
N TYR A 170 -12.51 -5.56 21.08
CA TYR A 170 -13.04 -4.75 19.99
C TYR A 170 -13.65 -5.65 18.91
N ASP A 171 -14.75 -5.18 18.33
CA ASP A 171 -15.31 -5.80 17.15
C ASP A 171 -14.51 -5.38 15.90
N LEU A 172 -14.09 -4.11 15.86
CA LEU A 172 -13.36 -3.52 14.73
C LEU A 172 -12.12 -2.75 15.20
N LEU A 173 -11.00 -2.98 14.53
CA LEU A 173 -9.79 -2.19 14.62
C LEU A 173 -9.59 -1.40 13.31
N ILE A 174 -9.46 -0.09 13.41
CA ILE A 174 -9.03 0.78 12.30
C ILE A 174 -7.65 1.30 12.67
N TRP A 175 -6.63 1.03 11.83
CA TRP A 175 -5.27 1.39 12.18
C TRP A 175 -4.47 2.07 11.06
N GLY A 176 -3.33 2.65 11.44
CA GLY A 176 -2.41 3.36 10.57
C GLY A 176 -2.68 4.85 10.52
N THR A 177 -1.91 5.61 9.71
CA THR A 177 -2.07 7.08 9.64
C THR A 177 -3.48 7.46 9.24
N VAL A 178 -4.16 8.22 10.09
CA VAL A 178 -5.55 8.66 9.88
C VAL A 178 -5.55 9.89 8.98
N THR A 179 -6.15 9.74 7.82
CA THR A 179 -6.25 10.79 6.78
C THR A 179 -7.67 10.79 6.18
N PRO A 180 -8.12 11.89 5.57
CA PRO A 180 -9.50 12.00 5.06
C PRO A 180 -9.90 10.86 4.11
N TYR A 181 -9.03 10.47 3.17
CA TYR A 181 -9.36 9.43 2.18
C TYR A 181 -9.58 8.03 2.79
N LYS A 182 -9.16 7.82 4.05
CA LYS A 182 -9.37 6.55 4.76
C LYS A 182 -10.80 6.36 5.28
N GLY A 183 -11.67 7.35 5.16
CA GLY A 183 -13.09 7.22 5.46
C GLY A 183 -13.42 6.99 6.94
N VAL A 184 -12.47 7.21 7.87
CA VAL A 184 -12.66 6.95 9.30
C VAL A 184 -13.78 7.81 9.87
N ARG A 185 -13.81 9.09 9.49
CA ARG A 185 -14.84 10.03 9.94
C ARG A 185 -16.23 9.62 9.42
N GLU A 186 -16.32 9.30 8.15
CA GLU A 186 -17.55 8.87 7.45
C GLU A 186 -18.11 7.61 8.09
N PHE A 187 -17.25 6.66 8.45
CA PHE A 187 -17.65 5.44 9.13
C PHE A 187 -18.11 5.69 10.56
N LEU A 188 -17.41 6.50 11.36
CA LEU A 188 -17.83 6.84 12.73
C LEU A 188 -19.14 7.64 12.75
N ASP A 189 -19.33 8.54 11.80
CA ASP A 189 -20.59 9.26 11.59
C ASP A 189 -21.75 8.31 11.26
N PHE A 190 -21.52 7.34 10.37
CA PHE A 190 -22.46 6.27 10.07
C PHE A 190 -22.85 5.47 11.32
N VAL A 191 -21.85 5.02 12.12
CA VAL A 191 -22.06 4.27 13.36
C VAL A 191 -22.91 5.06 14.34
N GLN A 192 -22.63 6.36 14.53
CA GLN A 192 -23.36 7.24 15.42
C GLN A 192 -24.80 7.45 14.95
N ARG A 193 -25.01 7.79 13.67
CA ARG A 193 -26.36 8.03 13.11
C ARG A 193 -27.26 6.79 13.16
N ARG A 194 -26.68 5.61 13.05
CA ARG A 194 -27.41 4.33 13.12
C ARG A 194 -27.46 3.74 14.54
N SER A 195 -26.89 4.43 15.54
CA SER A 195 -26.82 3.98 16.94
C SER A 195 -26.27 2.56 17.08
N LEU A 196 -25.26 2.20 16.28
CA LEU A 196 -24.68 0.87 16.28
C LEU A 196 -23.80 0.64 17.51
N GLN A 197 -24.00 -0.47 18.21
CA GLN A 197 -23.23 -0.84 19.40
C GLN A 197 -22.00 -1.69 19.03
N LEU A 198 -21.17 -1.18 18.09
CA LEU A 198 -19.92 -1.81 17.72
C LEU A 198 -18.77 -1.26 18.56
N ARG A 199 -17.99 -2.15 19.18
CA ARG A 199 -16.79 -1.77 19.91
C ARG A 199 -15.66 -1.53 18.91
N ILE A 200 -15.30 -0.26 18.75
CA ILE A 200 -14.35 0.20 17.71
C ILE A 200 -13.08 0.75 18.38
N CYS A 201 -11.92 0.34 17.89
CA CYS A 201 -10.63 0.94 18.25
C CYS A 201 -10.01 1.61 17.02
N VAL A 202 -9.66 2.89 17.12
CA VAL A 202 -8.93 3.65 16.09
C VAL A 202 -7.53 3.92 16.61
N VAL A 203 -6.49 3.39 15.93
CA VAL A 203 -5.08 3.49 16.36
C VAL A 203 -4.22 4.03 15.23
N GLY A 204 -3.52 5.15 15.47
CA GLY A 204 -2.53 5.68 14.53
C GLY A 204 -2.38 7.18 14.56
N LYS A 205 -1.28 7.68 14.00
CA LYS A 205 -1.04 9.13 13.89
C LYS A 205 -2.15 9.81 13.10
N CYS A 206 -2.67 10.92 13.60
CA CYS A 206 -3.55 11.84 12.87
C CYS A 206 -2.81 13.15 12.66
N PRO A 207 -2.18 13.39 11.49
CA PRO A 207 -1.33 14.57 11.25
C PRO A 207 -2.11 15.88 11.17
N SER A 208 -3.41 15.81 10.92
CA SER A 208 -4.29 17.01 10.84
C SER A 208 -5.02 17.21 12.16
N ASP A 209 -4.70 18.30 12.85
CA ASP A 209 -5.40 18.68 14.09
C ASP A 209 -6.89 18.91 13.84
N ALA A 210 -7.25 19.54 12.73
CA ALA A 210 -8.65 19.74 12.36
C ALA A 210 -9.42 18.41 12.20
N LEU A 211 -8.82 17.41 11.55
CA LEU A 211 -9.42 16.07 11.44
C LEU A 211 -9.49 15.39 12.80
N ARG A 212 -8.41 15.49 13.60
CA ARG A 212 -8.36 14.94 14.95
C ARG A 212 -9.50 15.46 15.82
N HIS A 213 -9.70 16.78 15.90
CA HIS A 213 -10.80 17.39 16.66
C HIS A 213 -12.19 16.95 16.14
N GLN A 214 -12.34 16.73 14.83
CA GLN A 214 -13.58 16.18 14.29
C GLN A 214 -13.82 14.76 14.76
N LEU A 215 -12.78 13.91 14.81
CA LEU A 215 -12.89 12.52 15.23
C LEU A 215 -13.11 12.38 16.74
N GLU A 216 -12.51 13.19 17.56
CA GLU A 216 -12.66 13.19 19.03
C GLU A 216 -14.12 13.34 19.47
N ARG A 217 -15.00 13.93 18.64
CA ARG A 217 -16.46 14.05 18.91
C ARG A 217 -17.19 12.72 18.94
N TYR A 218 -16.63 11.67 18.32
CA TYR A 218 -17.18 10.32 18.28
C TYR A 218 -16.69 9.44 19.43
N ALA A 219 -15.84 9.95 20.34
CA ALA A 219 -15.39 9.22 21.51
C ALA A 219 -16.57 8.81 22.39
N SER A 220 -16.62 7.55 22.78
CA SER A 220 -17.73 6.98 23.59
C SER A 220 -17.25 5.70 24.28
N PRO A 221 -18.03 5.07 25.16
CA PRO A 221 -17.70 3.76 25.70
C PRO A 221 -17.49 2.67 24.65
N TYR A 222 -18.04 2.86 23.43
CA TYR A 222 -17.89 1.93 22.30
C TYR A 222 -16.77 2.33 21.32
N VAL A 223 -16.27 3.57 21.36
CA VAL A 223 -15.28 4.08 20.40
C VAL A 223 -14.03 4.57 21.14
N THR A 224 -12.98 3.77 21.12
CA THR A 224 -11.65 4.09 21.64
C THR A 224 -10.80 4.72 20.54
N GLN A 225 -10.15 5.86 20.82
CA GLN A 225 -9.29 6.57 19.84
C GLN A 225 -7.90 6.80 20.43
N ILE A 226 -6.86 6.37 19.71
CA ILE A 226 -5.46 6.45 20.13
C ILE A 226 -4.65 7.08 18.98
N PHE A 227 -4.56 8.42 18.98
CA PHE A 227 -3.89 9.19 17.92
C PHE A 227 -2.38 9.29 18.12
N LYS A 228 -1.70 8.15 18.26
CA LYS A 228 -0.23 8.04 18.30
C LYS A 228 0.29 7.00 17.31
N GLY A 229 1.56 7.13 16.92
CA GLY A 229 2.24 6.04 16.21
C GLY A 229 2.47 4.88 17.16
N VAL A 230 2.26 3.67 16.65
CA VAL A 230 2.51 2.42 17.38
C VAL A 230 3.53 1.59 16.61
N SER A 231 4.34 0.80 17.32
CA SER A 231 5.21 -0.20 16.71
C SER A 231 4.39 -1.40 16.20
N PHE A 232 5.01 -2.28 15.44
CA PHE A 232 4.32 -3.51 15.01
C PHE A 232 4.06 -4.47 16.19
N GLU A 233 4.90 -4.45 17.20
CA GLU A 233 4.72 -5.20 18.44
C GLU A 233 3.51 -4.69 19.23
N GLU A 234 3.38 -3.37 19.41
CA GLU A 234 2.18 -2.77 20.01
C GLU A 234 0.93 -3.04 19.17
N LEU A 235 1.04 -2.95 17.82
CA LEU A 235 -0.07 -3.22 16.91
C LEU A 235 -0.55 -4.66 16.99
N ALA A 236 0.35 -5.63 17.17
CA ALA A 236 0.01 -7.05 17.34
C ALA A 236 -0.96 -7.27 18.50
N VAL A 237 -0.82 -6.51 19.61
CA VAL A 237 -1.74 -6.58 20.75
C VAL A 237 -3.14 -6.10 20.36
N TYR A 238 -3.26 -4.97 19.62
CA TYR A 238 -4.56 -4.50 19.12
C TYR A 238 -5.18 -5.47 18.11
N MET A 239 -4.37 -6.10 17.24
CA MET A 239 -4.82 -7.15 16.34
C MET A 239 -5.41 -8.34 17.12
N ALA A 240 -4.68 -8.83 18.13
CA ALA A 240 -5.14 -9.92 18.97
C ALA A 240 -6.45 -9.58 19.73
N GLN A 241 -6.60 -8.34 20.17
CA GLN A 241 -7.78 -7.86 20.90
C GLN A 241 -9.00 -7.57 20.01
N SER A 242 -8.87 -7.65 18.69
CA SER A 242 -9.93 -7.27 17.74
C SER A 242 -10.46 -8.48 16.97
N HIS A 243 -11.75 -8.51 16.65
CA HIS A 243 -12.31 -9.54 15.79
C HIS A 243 -11.94 -9.29 14.31
N PHE A 244 -11.98 -8.03 13.87
CA PHE A 244 -11.64 -7.66 12.50
C PHE A 244 -10.77 -6.40 12.47
N VAL A 245 -9.99 -6.28 11.41
CA VAL A 245 -9.45 -5.00 10.96
C VAL A 245 -10.40 -4.44 9.91
N LEU A 246 -10.79 -3.18 10.08
CA LEU A 246 -11.64 -2.47 9.12
C LEU A 246 -10.83 -1.43 8.34
N ALA A 247 -10.97 -1.48 7.02
CA ALA A 247 -10.52 -0.45 6.09
C ALA A 247 -11.75 0.29 5.51
N PRO A 248 -12.26 1.35 6.15
CA PRO A 248 -13.47 2.04 5.67
C PRO A 248 -13.16 3.02 4.53
N TYR A 249 -12.24 2.67 3.65
CA TYR A 249 -11.72 3.54 2.60
C TYR A 249 -12.76 3.92 1.57
N ALA A 250 -12.68 5.16 1.07
CA ALA A 250 -13.41 5.55 -0.13
C ALA A 250 -12.89 4.76 -1.36
N PRO A 251 -13.75 4.05 -2.10
CA PRO A 251 -13.32 3.05 -3.09
C PRO A 251 -12.64 3.63 -4.35
N GLN A 252 -12.76 4.95 -4.61
CA GLN A 252 -12.43 5.54 -5.92
C GLN A 252 -10.93 5.61 -6.24
N SER A 253 -10.03 5.48 -5.26
CA SER A 253 -8.59 5.71 -5.48
C SER A 253 -7.70 4.47 -5.28
N ILE A 254 -8.22 3.40 -4.70
CA ILE A 254 -7.42 2.27 -4.22
C ILE A 254 -7.27 1.21 -5.30
N LEU A 255 -6.05 0.77 -5.56
CA LEU A 255 -5.74 -0.48 -6.26
C LEU A 255 -5.09 -1.49 -5.30
N SER A 256 -4.16 -1.05 -4.46
CA SER A 256 -3.52 -1.90 -3.47
C SER A 256 -3.42 -1.20 -2.12
N SER A 257 -3.38 -1.98 -1.04
CA SER A 257 -3.34 -1.46 0.31
C SER A 257 -2.25 -2.16 1.13
N GLY A 258 -1.20 -1.40 1.48
CA GLY A 258 -0.18 -1.88 2.43
C GLY A 258 -0.77 -2.23 3.79
N MET A 259 -1.79 -1.48 4.26
CA MET A 259 -2.48 -1.77 5.50
C MET A 259 -3.20 -3.12 5.46
N LEU A 260 -3.83 -3.49 4.32
CA LEU A 260 -4.43 -4.81 4.12
C LEU A 260 -3.36 -5.90 4.31
N MET A 261 -2.26 -5.81 3.57
CA MET A 261 -1.18 -6.81 3.64
C MET A 261 -0.52 -6.87 5.01
N ASP A 262 -0.27 -5.74 5.63
CA ASP A 262 0.28 -5.71 6.99
C ASP A 262 -0.71 -6.30 8.00
N SER A 263 -2.04 -6.09 7.84
CA SER A 263 -3.05 -6.74 8.70
C SER A 263 -3.05 -8.26 8.52
N LEU A 264 -3.01 -8.75 7.28
CA LEU A 264 -2.93 -10.17 6.98
C LEU A 264 -1.64 -10.80 7.53
N SER A 265 -0.55 -10.04 7.61
CA SER A 265 0.72 -10.50 8.19
C SER A 265 0.63 -10.87 9.67
N PHE A 266 -0.38 -10.39 10.38
CA PHE A 266 -0.72 -10.74 11.76
C PHE A 266 -1.82 -11.81 11.86
N GLY A 267 -2.27 -12.40 10.78
CA GLY A 267 -3.38 -13.35 10.79
C GLY A 267 -4.76 -12.71 11.03
N ALA A 268 -4.90 -11.40 10.78
CA ALA A 268 -6.16 -10.70 11.02
C ALA A 268 -7.23 -11.06 9.99
N LYS A 269 -8.50 -11.12 10.44
CA LYS A 269 -9.67 -11.04 9.56
C LYS A 269 -9.83 -9.58 9.12
N VAL A 270 -10.02 -9.33 7.83
CA VAL A 270 -10.09 -7.97 7.30
C VAL A 270 -11.44 -7.72 6.63
N ILE A 271 -12.04 -6.57 6.91
CA ILE A 271 -13.20 -6.03 6.19
C ILE A 271 -12.73 -4.79 5.43
N GLY A 272 -12.97 -4.72 4.11
CA GLY A 272 -12.57 -3.60 3.28
C GLY A 272 -13.51 -3.36 2.09
N PRO A 273 -13.30 -2.27 1.33
CA PRO A 273 -14.16 -1.97 0.18
C PRO A 273 -14.00 -3.01 -0.94
N SER A 274 -15.06 -3.26 -1.70
CA SER A 274 -15.08 -4.20 -2.83
C SER A 274 -14.33 -3.63 -4.04
N VAL A 275 -13.03 -3.36 -3.89
CA VAL A 275 -12.16 -2.81 -4.94
C VAL A 275 -10.72 -3.31 -4.81
N GLY A 276 -9.98 -3.32 -5.91
CA GLY A 276 -8.55 -3.57 -5.96
C GLY A 276 -8.13 -4.83 -5.23
N SER A 277 -7.04 -4.76 -4.49
CA SER A 277 -6.50 -5.90 -3.74
C SER A 277 -7.45 -6.48 -2.69
N PHE A 278 -8.41 -5.71 -2.16
CA PHE A 278 -9.42 -6.29 -1.25
C PHE A 278 -10.28 -7.33 -1.96
N ASN A 279 -10.69 -7.08 -3.22
CA ASN A 279 -11.38 -8.07 -4.03
C ASN A 279 -10.48 -9.28 -4.31
N ASP A 280 -9.22 -9.06 -4.72
CA ASP A 280 -8.30 -10.13 -5.03
C ASP A 280 -8.16 -11.09 -3.84
N TYR A 281 -7.90 -10.54 -2.65
CA TYR A 281 -7.72 -11.33 -1.43
C TYR A 281 -9.02 -11.91 -0.85
N SER A 282 -10.19 -11.35 -1.17
CA SER A 282 -11.46 -11.94 -0.75
C SER A 282 -11.76 -13.26 -1.47
N HIS A 283 -11.11 -13.52 -2.61
CA HIS A 283 -11.19 -14.78 -3.34
C HIS A 283 -10.11 -15.79 -2.96
N GLU A 284 -9.13 -15.39 -2.13
CA GLU A 284 -8.09 -16.27 -1.61
C GLU A 284 -8.63 -17.14 -0.49
N LYS A 285 -8.77 -18.45 -0.74
CA LYS A 285 -9.36 -19.41 0.21
C LYS A 285 -8.60 -19.51 1.53
N LEU A 286 -7.31 -19.19 1.52
CA LEU A 286 -6.42 -19.23 2.68
C LEU A 286 -6.60 -18.03 3.62
N LEU A 287 -7.30 -16.99 3.19
CA LEU A 287 -7.40 -15.71 3.91
C LEU A 287 -8.84 -15.40 4.30
N LYS A 288 -9.02 -14.64 5.37
CA LYS A 288 -10.31 -14.15 5.84
C LYS A 288 -10.46 -12.66 5.51
N VAL A 289 -10.74 -12.36 4.24
CA VAL A 289 -10.99 -11.01 3.73
C VAL A 289 -12.42 -10.93 3.23
N TYR A 290 -13.16 -9.96 3.76
CA TYR A 290 -14.56 -9.72 3.44
C TYR A 290 -14.69 -8.33 2.84
N THR A 291 -15.51 -8.19 1.81
CA THR A 291 -15.66 -6.92 1.11
C THR A 291 -17.06 -6.36 1.27
N PHE A 292 -17.17 -5.02 1.29
CA PHE A 292 -18.43 -4.29 1.29
C PHE A 292 -18.44 -3.27 0.13
N ARG A 293 -19.62 -2.93 -0.34
CA ARG A 293 -19.87 -1.84 -1.31
C ARG A 293 -20.35 -0.59 -0.60
N GLU A 294 -21.22 -0.77 0.42
CA GLU A 294 -21.82 0.29 1.21
C GLU A 294 -21.55 0.03 2.69
N LEU A 295 -21.45 1.11 3.49
CA LEU A 295 -21.16 1.00 4.93
C LEU A 295 -22.20 0.18 5.70
N GLU A 296 -23.43 0.17 5.19
CA GLU A 296 -24.57 -0.58 5.71
C GLU A 296 -24.36 -2.10 5.76
N GLU A 297 -23.48 -2.63 4.94
CA GLU A 297 -23.15 -4.06 4.90
C GLU A 297 -22.22 -4.48 6.07
N ILE A 298 -21.44 -3.53 6.62
CA ILE A 298 -20.40 -3.84 7.62
C ILE A 298 -20.94 -4.52 8.87
N PRO A 299 -22.04 -4.07 9.51
CA PRO A 299 -22.60 -4.74 10.68
C PRO A 299 -23.01 -6.18 10.40
N GLY A 300 -23.56 -6.45 9.21
CA GLY A 300 -23.93 -7.79 8.78
C GLY A 300 -22.72 -8.70 8.59
N LEU A 301 -21.63 -8.19 8.00
CA LEU A 301 -20.37 -8.92 7.87
C LEU A 301 -19.77 -9.25 9.24
N VAL A 302 -19.77 -8.28 10.16
CA VAL A 302 -19.27 -8.49 11.52
C VAL A 302 -20.08 -9.59 12.21
N SER A 303 -21.41 -9.50 12.21
CA SER A 303 -22.29 -10.49 12.85
C SER A 303 -22.10 -11.88 12.26
N ARG A 304 -22.01 -11.99 10.94
CA ARG A 304 -21.92 -13.28 10.25
C ARG A 304 -20.59 -14.00 10.44
N PHE A 305 -19.48 -13.26 10.43
CA PHE A 305 -18.15 -13.86 10.38
C PHE A 305 -17.34 -13.67 11.67
N LYS A 306 -17.95 -13.11 12.73
CA LYS A 306 -17.26 -12.85 13.99
C LYS A 306 -16.63 -14.10 14.58
N GLU A 307 -17.37 -15.19 14.64
CA GLU A 307 -16.94 -16.45 15.25
C GLU A 307 -16.21 -17.39 14.26
N GLU A 308 -16.07 -16.98 12.98
CA GLU A 308 -15.33 -17.78 12.02
C GLU A 308 -13.85 -17.89 12.43
N PRO A 309 -13.30 -19.11 12.57
CA PRO A 309 -11.92 -19.28 13.00
C PRO A 309 -10.91 -18.86 11.94
N VAL A 310 -9.75 -18.41 12.39
CA VAL A 310 -8.55 -18.19 11.56
C VAL A 310 -7.69 -19.44 11.61
N VAL A 311 -7.35 -19.98 10.46
CA VAL A 311 -6.40 -21.10 10.33
C VAL A 311 -5.01 -20.50 10.12
N TRP A 312 -4.19 -20.51 11.15
CA TRP A 312 -2.86 -19.87 11.15
C TRP A 312 -1.91 -20.47 10.11
N GLU A 313 -2.02 -21.76 9.82
CA GLU A 313 -1.22 -22.44 8.80
C GLU A 313 -1.52 -21.91 7.39
N ASP A 314 -2.80 -21.62 7.10
CA ASP A 314 -3.21 -21.03 5.83
C ASP A 314 -2.56 -19.65 5.62
N TYR A 315 -2.58 -18.80 6.66
CA TYR A 315 -1.92 -17.49 6.61
C TYR A 315 -0.40 -17.62 6.46
N ARG A 316 0.23 -18.54 7.20
CA ARG A 316 1.67 -18.80 7.08
C ARG A 316 2.03 -19.19 5.66
N LYS A 317 1.33 -20.17 5.09
CA LYS A 317 1.53 -20.62 3.71
C LYS A 317 1.40 -19.47 2.72
N PHE A 318 0.32 -18.67 2.82
CA PHE A 318 0.12 -17.52 1.94
C PHE A 318 1.24 -16.48 2.05
N LEU A 319 1.67 -16.16 3.28
CA LEU A 319 2.72 -15.17 3.53
C LEU A 319 4.09 -15.64 3.05
N ASP A 320 4.40 -16.92 3.17
CA ASP A 320 5.65 -17.51 2.68
C ASP A 320 5.67 -17.53 1.14
N ASP A 321 4.56 -17.89 0.50
CA ASP A 321 4.40 -17.93 -0.96
C ASP A 321 4.35 -16.53 -1.62
N ASN A 322 4.02 -15.45 -0.84
CA ASN A 322 3.85 -14.10 -1.37
C ASN A 322 4.69 -13.05 -0.61
N GLY A 323 5.71 -13.47 0.11
CA GLY A 323 6.61 -12.59 0.85
C GLY A 323 7.62 -11.86 -0.05
N TRP A 324 8.44 -11.01 0.57
CA TRP A 324 9.43 -10.17 -0.13
C TRP A 324 10.45 -10.95 -0.95
N ASN A 325 10.85 -12.15 -0.51
CA ASN A 325 11.81 -13.00 -1.24
C ASN A 325 11.22 -13.52 -2.54
N PHE A 326 9.98 -14.02 -2.49
CA PHE A 326 9.25 -14.46 -3.68
C PHE A 326 9.05 -13.30 -4.65
N PHE A 327 8.56 -12.15 -4.14
CA PHE A 327 8.38 -10.94 -4.93
C PHE A 327 9.66 -10.52 -5.66
N ALA A 328 10.79 -10.43 -4.94
CA ALA A 328 12.07 -10.05 -5.54
C ALA A 328 12.52 -11.06 -6.60
N SER A 329 12.37 -12.36 -6.35
CA SER A 329 12.73 -13.41 -7.32
C SER A 329 11.92 -13.27 -8.61
N ARG A 330 10.59 -13.16 -8.51
CA ARG A 330 9.70 -13.04 -9.67
C ARG A 330 9.93 -11.76 -10.46
N LEU A 331 10.14 -10.64 -9.75
CA LEU A 331 10.48 -9.39 -10.41
C LEU A 331 11.82 -9.49 -11.15
N MET A 332 12.85 -10.09 -10.53
CA MET A 332 14.16 -10.25 -11.16
C MET A 332 14.14 -11.17 -12.36
N GLU A 333 13.38 -12.27 -12.32
CA GLU A 333 13.16 -13.14 -13.48
C GLU A 333 12.60 -12.35 -14.66
N ARG A 334 11.58 -11.52 -14.40
CA ARG A 334 10.97 -10.69 -15.45
C ARG A 334 11.90 -9.61 -15.97
N LEU A 335 12.71 -8.98 -15.09
CA LEU A 335 13.70 -7.96 -15.48
C LEU A 335 14.86 -8.52 -16.32
N GLN A 336 15.20 -9.80 -16.14
CA GLN A 336 16.23 -10.47 -16.95
C GLN A 336 15.78 -10.77 -18.37
N GLN A 337 14.47 -10.83 -18.62
CA GLN A 337 13.87 -11.04 -19.94
C GLN A 337 13.71 -9.74 -20.76
N LEU A 338 13.94 -8.56 -20.15
CA LEU A 338 13.87 -7.25 -20.80
C LEU A 338 15.22 -6.88 -21.46
#